data_7021f54738bbf5c82fa41c57cecc68fd
#
_entry.id   7021f54738bbf5c82fa41c57cecc68fd
#
_cell.length_a   1.000
_cell.length_b   1.000
_cell.length_c   1.000
_cell.angle_alpha   90.00
_cell.angle_beta   90.00
_cell.angle_gamma   90.00
#
_symmetry.space_group_name_H-M   'P 1'
#
loop_
_entity.id
_entity.type
_entity.pdbx_description
1 polymer ?
#
loop_
_entity_poly.entity_id
_entity_poly.type
_entity_poly.pdbx_seq_one_letter_code
_entity_poly.pdbx_strand_id
1 'polypeptide(L)'
;ADNTPLTTAITTHGDELAAVLFTSGTEGLPKGVMLTHNNILASERAYCARLNLTWQDVFMMPAPLGHATGFLHGVTAPFLIGARSVLLDIFTPDACLALLEQQRCTCMLGATPFVYDLLNVLEKQPADLSALRFFLCGGTTIPKKVARECQQLGIKLLSVYGSTESSPHAVVNLDDPLSRFMHTDGYAAAGVEIKVVDDARKTLPPGCEGEEASRG
;
A
#
# COMPACT_ATOMS: atom_id res chain seq x y z
N ALA A 1 13.57 29.26 -7.79
CA ALA A 1 14.12 27.92 -8.03
C ALA A 1 14.80 27.92 -9.41
N ASP A 2 15.99 27.35 -9.49
CA ASP A 2 16.70 27.18 -10.76
C ASP A 2 16.00 26.07 -11.55
N ASN A 3 15.46 26.45 -12.72
CA ASN A 3 14.76 25.52 -13.62
C ASN A 3 15.68 25.01 -14.76
N THR A 4 16.99 25.14 -14.60
CA THR A 4 17.95 24.64 -15.60
C THR A 4 17.84 23.12 -15.66
N PRO A 5 17.59 22.52 -16.84
CA PRO A 5 17.56 21.07 -16.97
C PRO A 5 18.89 20.44 -16.54
N LEU A 6 18.82 19.31 -15.85
CA LEU A 6 19.99 18.51 -15.55
C LEU A 6 20.60 18.01 -16.88
N THR A 7 21.84 18.43 -17.15
CA THR A 7 22.56 18.05 -18.37
C THR A 7 23.40 16.80 -18.22
N THR A 8 23.58 16.31 -16.98
CA THR A 8 24.37 15.12 -16.65
C THR A 8 23.47 14.03 -16.11
N ALA A 9 23.39 12.92 -16.81
CA ALA A 9 22.77 11.71 -16.27
C ALA A 9 23.69 11.08 -15.21
N ILE A 10 23.16 10.88 -13.99
CA ILE A 10 23.85 10.09 -12.97
C ILE A 10 23.50 8.63 -13.24
N THR A 11 24.51 7.81 -13.48
CA THR A 11 24.34 6.36 -13.60
C THR A 11 24.37 5.77 -12.18
N THR A 12 23.25 5.21 -11.73
CA THR A 12 23.16 4.47 -10.47
C THR A 12 23.11 2.97 -10.74
N HIS A 13 23.70 2.19 -9.83
CA HIS A 13 23.57 0.74 -9.88
C HIS A 13 22.35 0.29 -9.08
N GLY A 14 21.64 -0.75 -9.55
CA GLY A 14 20.40 -1.22 -8.91
C GLY A 14 20.56 -1.64 -7.45
N ASP A 15 21.76 -2.07 -7.04
CA ASP A 15 22.08 -2.50 -5.67
C ASP A 15 22.57 -1.34 -4.77
N GLU A 16 22.68 -0.12 -5.31
CA GLU A 16 23.01 1.05 -4.50
C GLU A 16 21.83 1.42 -3.60
N LEU A 17 22.15 2.05 -2.47
CA LEU A 17 21.17 2.53 -1.52
C LEU A 17 20.34 3.66 -2.14
N ALA A 18 19.02 3.44 -2.23
CA ALA A 18 18.06 4.41 -2.76
C ALA A 18 17.37 5.21 -1.66
N ALA A 19 17.03 4.56 -0.54
CA ALA A 19 16.32 5.20 0.57
C ALA A 19 16.65 4.55 1.91
N VAL A 20 16.55 5.34 2.97
CA VAL A 20 16.53 4.86 4.37
C VAL A 20 15.25 5.32 5.00
N LEU A 21 14.38 4.38 5.37
CA LEU A 21 13.12 4.64 6.02
C LEU A 21 13.17 4.17 7.48
N PHE A 22 12.74 5.02 8.40
CA PHE A 22 12.76 4.68 9.82
C PHE A 22 11.45 4.01 10.25
N THR A 23 11.57 2.88 10.97
CA THR A 23 10.43 2.23 11.62
C THR A 23 10.28 2.76 13.04
N SER A 24 9.04 2.80 13.54
CA SER A 24 8.75 3.29 14.92
C SER A 24 9.30 2.41 16.03
N GLY A 25 9.78 1.20 15.72
CA GLY A 25 10.36 0.24 16.66
C GLY A 25 9.45 -0.08 17.84
N THR A 26 8.85 -1.24 17.88
CA THR A 26 7.96 -1.68 18.97
C THR A 26 8.74 -1.94 20.27
N GLU A 27 10.05 -2.13 20.22
CA GLU A 27 10.89 -2.58 21.33
C GLU A 27 12.15 -1.72 21.55
N GLY A 28 12.21 -0.47 21.06
CA GLY A 28 13.40 0.34 21.23
C GLY A 28 13.51 1.56 20.32
N LEU A 29 14.75 1.95 20.03
CA LEU A 29 15.03 3.07 19.12
C LEU A 29 14.57 2.75 17.69
N PRO A 30 14.14 3.78 16.95
CA PRO A 30 13.79 3.63 15.53
C PRO A 30 14.93 2.98 14.74
N LYS A 31 14.60 2.02 13.88
CA LYS A 31 15.56 1.33 13.00
C LYS A 31 15.49 1.92 11.59
N GLY A 32 16.64 2.23 11.02
CA GLY A 32 16.74 2.67 9.62
C GLY A 32 16.75 1.46 8.68
N VAL A 33 15.68 1.28 7.91
CA VAL A 33 15.58 0.26 6.87
C VAL A 33 16.25 0.77 5.61
N MET A 34 17.26 0.07 5.15
CA MET A 34 17.99 0.41 3.93
C MET A 34 17.36 -0.29 2.73
N LEU A 35 16.86 0.50 1.78
CA LEU A 35 16.24 0.00 0.55
C LEU A 35 17.14 0.35 -0.66
N THR A 36 17.46 -0.64 -1.46
CA THR A 36 18.17 -0.45 -2.73
C THR A 36 17.16 -0.06 -3.83
N HIS A 37 17.67 0.44 -4.96
CA HIS A 37 16.84 0.67 -6.14
C HIS A 37 16.12 -0.61 -6.60
N ASN A 38 16.82 -1.75 -6.58
CA ASN A 38 16.23 -3.04 -6.95
C ASN A 38 15.09 -3.45 -6.01
N ASN A 39 15.26 -3.30 -4.68
CA ASN A 39 14.17 -3.60 -3.72
C ASN A 39 12.91 -2.80 -4.05
N ILE A 40 13.06 -1.48 -4.20
CA ILE A 40 11.94 -0.58 -4.47
C ILE A 40 11.28 -0.93 -5.81
N LEU A 41 12.07 -1.05 -6.88
CA LEU A 41 11.51 -1.29 -8.22
C LEU A 41 10.85 -2.67 -8.35
N ALA A 42 11.42 -3.72 -7.76
CA ALA A 42 10.85 -5.06 -7.79
C ALA A 42 9.50 -5.09 -7.05
N SER A 43 9.47 -4.52 -5.86
CA SER A 43 8.27 -4.42 -5.04
C SER A 43 7.15 -3.65 -5.75
N GLU A 44 7.43 -2.43 -6.23
CA GLU A 44 6.40 -1.59 -6.83
C GLU A 44 5.90 -2.13 -8.18
N ARG A 45 6.75 -2.82 -8.95
CA ARG A 45 6.31 -3.54 -10.15
C ARG A 45 5.37 -4.69 -9.81
N ALA A 46 5.70 -5.50 -8.79
CA ALA A 46 4.85 -6.60 -8.34
C ALA A 46 3.49 -6.09 -7.82
N TYR A 47 3.51 -5.01 -7.04
CA TYR A 47 2.34 -4.32 -6.54
C TYR A 47 1.44 -3.80 -7.68
N CYS A 48 2.00 -3.02 -8.59
CA CYS A 48 1.24 -2.45 -9.72
C CYS A 48 0.65 -3.54 -10.62
N ALA A 49 1.43 -4.59 -10.92
CA ALA A 49 0.97 -5.71 -11.74
C ALA A 49 -0.18 -6.48 -11.08
N ARG A 50 -0.10 -6.76 -9.76
CA ARG A 50 -1.13 -7.48 -9.02
C ARG A 50 -2.47 -6.75 -9.03
N LEU A 51 -2.46 -5.43 -8.94
CA LEU A 51 -3.65 -4.59 -8.88
C LEU A 51 -4.07 -4.02 -10.24
N ASN A 52 -3.46 -4.48 -11.32
CA ASN A 52 -3.71 -3.99 -12.69
C ASN A 52 -3.68 -2.46 -12.75
N LEU A 53 -2.67 -1.85 -12.10
CA LEU A 53 -2.46 -0.42 -12.12
C LEU A 53 -1.72 0.01 -13.38
N THR A 54 -2.15 1.13 -13.95
CA THR A 54 -1.65 1.67 -15.22
C THR A 54 -1.42 3.18 -15.13
N TRP A 55 -0.86 3.78 -16.16
CA TRP A 55 -0.70 5.22 -16.27
C TRP A 55 -2.03 6.01 -16.23
N GLN A 56 -3.15 5.35 -16.43
CA GLN A 56 -4.49 5.95 -16.37
C GLN A 56 -5.02 6.11 -14.94
N ASP A 57 -4.39 5.42 -13.98
CA ASP A 57 -4.81 5.48 -12.60
C ASP A 57 -4.44 6.80 -11.92
N VAL A 58 -5.23 7.15 -10.92
CA VAL A 58 -5.04 8.32 -10.08
C VAL A 58 -4.98 7.85 -8.64
N PHE A 59 -3.81 7.92 -8.07
CA PHE A 59 -3.53 7.45 -6.71
C PHE A 59 -3.89 8.52 -5.70
N MET A 60 -4.74 8.20 -4.74
CA MET A 60 -4.93 8.99 -3.52
C MET A 60 -4.03 8.47 -2.42
N MET A 61 -3.17 9.33 -1.88
CA MET A 61 -2.24 8.97 -0.81
C MET A 61 -2.44 9.87 0.41
N PRO A 62 -3.16 9.37 1.45
CA PRO A 62 -3.36 10.10 2.69
C PRO A 62 -2.23 9.91 3.70
N ALA A 63 -1.37 8.91 3.50
CA ALA A 63 -0.27 8.61 4.41
C ALA A 63 0.91 9.56 4.21
N PRO A 64 1.63 9.93 5.30
CA PRO A 64 2.81 10.76 5.21
C PRO A 64 3.89 10.15 4.31
N LEU A 65 4.58 11.00 3.53
CA LEU A 65 5.66 10.56 2.64
C LEU A 65 6.91 10.06 3.40
N GLY A 66 7.06 10.39 4.67
CA GLY A 66 8.11 9.82 5.54
C GLY A 66 7.85 8.38 5.98
N HIS A 67 6.66 7.85 5.74
CA HIS A 67 6.30 6.46 5.97
C HIS A 67 6.43 5.64 4.68
N ALA A 68 6.78 4.35 4.81
CA ALA A 68 6.96 3.47 3.65
C ALA A 68 5.74 3.48 2.71
N THR A 69 4.52 3.43 3.25
CA THR A 69 3.29 3.51 2.47
C THR A 69 3.22 4.76 1.60
N GLY A 70 3.48 5.94 2.18
CA GLY A 70 3.45 7.19 1.45
C GLY A 70 4.55 7.30 0.39
N PHE A 71 5.78 6.94 0.75
CA PHE A 71 6.92 7.01 -0.14
C PHE A 71 6.81 6.01 -1.31
N LEU A 72 6.59 4.74 -1.00
CA LEU A 72 6.58 3.68 -2.02
C LEU A 72 5.33 3.78 -2.91
N HIS A 73 4.17 3.79 -2.31
CA HIS A 73 2.91 3.67 -3.07
C HIS A 73 2.28 5.01 -3.44
N GLY A 74 2.67 6.13 -2.78
CA GLY A 74 2.19 7.47 -3.11
C GLY A 74 3.10 8.22 -4.09
N VAL A 75 4.38 7.90 -4.11
CA VAL A 75 5.36 8.56 -4.99
C VAL A 75 5.96 7.59 -5.98
N THR A 76 6.60 6.51 -5.51
CA THR A 76 7.40 5.64 -6.38
C THR A 76 6.54 4.82 -7.34
N ALA A 77 5.46 4.18 -6.88
CA ALA A 77 4.59 3.39 -7.74
C ALA A 77 3.94 4.21 -8.87
N PRO A 78 3.26 5.34 -8.59
CA PRO A 78 2.68 6.14 -9.65
C PRO A 78 3.74 6.69 -10.61
N PHE A 79 4.91 7.12 -10.10
CA PHE A 79 6.01 7.58 -10.95
C PHE A 79 6.52 6.46 -11.88
N LEU A 80 6.66 5.24 -11.36
CA LEU A 80 7.16 4.08 -12.12
C LEU A 80 6.29 3.73 -13.32
N ILE A 81 4.96 3.89 -13.20
CA ILE A 81 4.01 3.52 -14.25
C ILE A 81 3.48 4.73 -15.05
N GLY A 82 3.96 5.95 -14.73
CA GLY A 82 3.52 7.18 -15.39
C GLY A 82 2.12 7.63 -14.99
N ALA A 83 1.63 7.20 -13.82
CA ALA A 83 0.33 7.56 -13.29
C ALA A 83 0.37 8.89 -12.52
N ARG A 84 -0.81 9.41 -12.20
CA ARG A 84 -0.97 10.62 -11.39
C ARG A 84 -1.07 10.27 -9.91
N SER A 85 -0.43 11.07 -9.05
CA SER A 85 -0.57 10.98 -7.60
C SER A 85 -1.22 12.23 -7.04
N VAL A 86 -2.15 12.05 -6.11
CA VAL A 86 -2.81 13.09 -5.32
C VAL A 86 -2.35 12.91 -3.87
N LEU A 87 -1.47 13.79 -3.45
CA LEU A 87 -0.88 13.75 -2.11
C LEU A 87 -1.64 14.68 -1.17
N LEU A 88 -1.87 14.23 0.04
CA LEU A 88 -2.51 15.02 1.08
C LEU A 88 -1.47 15.34 2.17
N ASP A 89 -1.15 16.62 2.33
CA ASP A 89 -0.12 17.08 3.28
C ASP A 89 -0.54 16.79 4.74
N ILE A 90 -1.76 17.20 5.08
CA ILE A 90 -2.35 16.92 6.39
C ILE A 90 -3.66 16.18 6.16
N PHE A 91 -3.75 14.96 6.66
CA PHE A 91 -4.97 14.17 6.55
C PHE A 91 -6.10 14.79 7.39
N THR A 92 -7.18 15.12 6.70
CA THR A 92 -8.52 15.25 7.28
C THR A 92 -9.49 14.45 6.43
N PRO A 93 -10.48 13.78 7.03
CA PRO A 93 -11.41 12.94 6.27
C PRO A 93 -12.17 13.72 5.19
N ASP A 94 -12.58 14.96 5.51
CA ASP A 94 -13.30 15.85 4.59
C ASP A 94 -12.42 16.24 3.38
N ALA A 95 -11.17 16.64 3.63
CA ALA A 95 -10.25 16.99 2.53
C ALA A 95 -9.91 15.77 1.67
N CYS A 96 -9.74 14.60 2.28
CA CYS A 96 -9.49 13.35 1.58
C CYS A 96 -10.69 12.99 0.69
N LEU A 97 -11.91 13.05 1.21
CA LEU A 97 -13.13 12.77 0.47
C LEU A 97 -13.32 13.74 -0.70
N ALA A 98 -13.11 15.04 -0.47
CA ALA A 98 -13.20 16.06 -1.51
C ALA A 98 -12.19 15.82 -2.64
N LEU A 99 -10.94 15.44 -2.31
CA LEU A 99 -9.92 15.13 -3.31
C LEU A 99 -10.22 13.82 -4.08
N LEU A 100 -10.73 12.79 -3.40
CA LEU A 100 -11.16 11.54 -4.06
C LEU A 100 -12.18 11.83 -5.16
N GLU A 101 -13.18 12.66 -4.87
CA GLU A 101 -14.22 13.05 -5.81
C GLU A 101 -13.68 13.99 -6.90
N GLN A 102 -13.12 15.15 -6.52
CA GLN A 102 -12.69 16.20 -7.45
C GLN A 102 -11.61 15.74 -8.41
N GLN A 103 -10.66 14.93 -7.93
CA GLN A 103 -9.55 14.42 -8.74
C GLN A 103 -9.90 13.10 -9.43
N ARG A 104 -11.10 12.55 -9.17
CA ARG A 104 -11.57 11.25 -9.67
C ARG A 104 -10.53 10.17 -9.42
N CYS A 105 -10.08 10.06 -8.18
CA CYS A 105 -9.06 9.08 -7.80
C CYS A 105 -9.58 7.65 -8.04
N THR A 106 -8.73 6.81 -8.64
CA THR A 106 -9.10 5.44 -9.02
C THR A 106 -8.66 4.40 -8.00
N CYS A 107 -7.67 4.72 -7.19
CA CYS A 107 -7.19 3.87 -6.12
C CYS A 107 -6.70 4.69 -4.93
N MET A 108 -6.80 4.10 -3.75
CA MET A 108 -6.29 4.65 -2.51
C MET A 108 -5.59 3.54 -1.73
N LEU A 109 -4.48 3.86 -1.07
CA LEU A 109 -3.82 2.97 -0.13
C LEU A 109 -3.69 3.67 1.23
N GLY A 110 -4.07 2.97 2.30
CA GLY A 110 -3.97 3.52 3.63
C GLY A 110 -4.20 2.48 4.73
N ALA A 111 -4.03 2.92 5.97
CA ALA A 111 -4.32 2.10 7.15
C ALA A 111 -5.81 2.11 7.48
N THR A 112 -6.24 1.13 8.28
CA THR A 112 -7.64 0.97 8.72
C THR A 112 -8.27 2.25 9.30
N PRO A 113 -7.60 3.11 10.08
CA PRO A 113 -8.17 4.37 10.55
C PRO A 113 -8.66 5.28 9.42
N PHE A 114 -7.94 5.38 8.32
CA PHE A 114 -8.39 6.20 7.18
C PHE A 114 -9.72 5.72 6.58
N VAL A 115 -9.95 4.40 6.56
CA VAL A 115 -11.23 3.83 6.11
C VAL A 115 -12.36 4.25 7.04
N TYR A 116 -12.17 4.11 8.35
CA TYR A 116 -13.17 4.52 9.35
C TYR A 116 -13.55 5.98 9.22
N ASP A 117 -12.56 6.84 9.11
CA ASP A 117 -12.77 8.27 9.04
C ASP A 117 -13.53 8.66 7.77
N LEU A 118 -13.19 8.04 6.63
CA LEU A 118 -13.94 8.24 5.37
C LEU A 118 -15.38 7.76 5.45
N LEU A 119 -15.63 6.59 6.03
CA LEU A 119 -16.98 6.07 6.21
C LEU A 119 -17.85 7.02 7.07
N ASN A 120 -17.29 7.53 8.16
CA ASN A 120 -17.95 8.48 9.04
C ASN A 120 -18.33 9.81 8.35
N VAL A 121 -17.51 10.27 7.41
CA VAL A 121 -17.82 11.48 6.64
C VAL A 121 -18.84 11.18 5.55
N LEU A 122 -18.71 10.04 4.85
CA LEU A 122 -19.64 9.62 3.81
C LEU A 122 -21.09 9.44 4.32
N GLU A 123 -21.28 9.05 5.57
CA GLU A 123 -22.62 8.99 6.20
C GLU A 123 -23.28 10.38 6.28
N LYS A 124 -22.50 11.43 6.42
CA LYS A 124 -22.96 12.81 6.62
C LYS A 124 -22.96 13.62 5.32
N GLN A 125 -22.01 13.32 4.46
CA GLN A 125 -21.78 14.06 3.23
C GLN A 125 -21.56 13.06 2.09
N PRO A 126 -22.60 12.75 1.31
CA PRO A 126 -22.46 11.90 0.13
C PRO A 126 -21.49 12.51 -0.88
N ALA A 127 -20.67 11.67 -1.51
CA ALA A 127 -19.71 12.05 -2.54
C ALA A 127 -19.72 11.05 -3.70
N ASP A 128 -19.39 11.48 -4.90
CA ASP A 128 -19.27 10.61 -6.07
C ASP A 128 -17.91 9.90 -6.08
N LEU A 129 -17.89 8.67 -5.60
CA LEU A 129 -16.73 7.79 -5.63
C LEU A 129 -16.75 6.79 -6.79
N SER A 130 -17.55 7.02 -7.83
CA SER A 130 -17.70 6.10 -8.98
C SER A 130 -16.39 5.84 -9.74
N ALA A 131 -15.40 6.71 -9.63
CA ALA A 131 -14.06 6.51 -10.18
C ALA A 131 -13.19 5.56 -9.35
N LEU A 132 -13.49 5.40 -8.05
CA LEU A 132 -12.66 4.61 -7.13
C LEU A 132 -12.84 3.13 -7.38
N ARG A 133 -11.82 2.50 -7.93
CA ARG A 133 -11.78 1.06 -8.24
C ARG A 133 -11.63 0.22 -6.97
N PHE A 134 -10.79 0.67 -6.04
CA PHE A 134 -10.55 0.00 -4.76
C PHE A 134 -9.87 0.93 -3.73
N PHE A 135 -10.05 0.55 -2.47
CA PHE A 135 -9.24 1.03 -1.36
C PHE A 135 -8.43 -0.15 -0.82
N LEU A 136 -7.11 -0.09 -0.93
CA LEU A 136 -6.20 -1.09 -0.40
C LEU A 136 -5.83 -0.74 1.04
N CYS A 137 -6.11 -1.64 1.97
CA CYS A 137 -5.95 -1.42 3.39
C CYS A 137 -4.92 -2.38 3.98
N GLY A 138 -3.99 -1.87 4.77
CA GLY A 138 -2.95 -2.65 5.41
C GLY A 138 -2.46 -2.07 6.73
N GLY A 139 -1.45 -2.72 7.32
CA GLY A 139 -0.84 -2.31 8.58
C GLY A 139 -1.54 -2.83 9.85
N THR A 140 -2.82 -3.17 9.78
CA THR A 140 -3.60 -3.79 10.86
C THR A 140 -4.72 -4.65 10.29
N THR A 141 -5.22 -5.58 11.10
CA THR A 141 -6.39 -6.40 10.72
C THR A 141 -7.60 -5.52 10.40
N ILE A 142 -8.26 -5.81 9.29
CA ILE A 142 -9.47 -5.11 8.86
C ILE A 142 -10.68 -5.72 9.57
N PRO A 143 -11.43 -4.95 10.40
CA PRO A 143 -12.64 -5.46 11.03
C PRO A 143 -13.72 -5.81 10.01
N LYS A 144 -14.36 -6.96 10.19
CA LYS A 144 -15.41 -7.44 9.28
C LYS A 144 -16.57 -6.45 9.09
N LYS A 145 -16.84 -5.63 10.12
CA LYS A 145 -17.85 -4.57 10.06
C LYS A 145 -17.49 -3.54 9.00
N VAL A 146 -16.26 -3.03 9.02
CA VAL A 146 -15.76 -2.03 8.06
C VAL A 146 -15.82 -2.56 6.62
N ALA A 147 -15.41 -3.80 6.42
CA ALA A 147 -15.46 -4.44 5.11
C ALA A 147 -16.89 -4.50 4.53
N ARG A 148 -17.89 -4.79 5.39
CA ARG A 148 -19.31 -4.82 4.99
C ARG A 148 -19.86 -3.42 4.71
N GLU A 149 -19.50 -2.42 5.52
CA GLU A 149 -19.91 -1.02 5.30
C GLU A 149 -19.35 -0.48 3.98
N CYS A 150 -18.06 -0.72 3.69
CA CYS A 150 -17.47 -0.40 2.39
C CYS A 150 -18.25 -1.06 1.24
N GLN A 151 -18.59 -2.35 1.37
CA GLN A 151 -19.36 -3.08 0.34
C GLN A 151 -20.75 -2.46 0.11
N GLN A 152 -21.44 -2.06 1.16
CA GLN A 152 -22.77 -1.42 1.07
C GLN A 152 -22.72 -0.09 0.31
N LEU A 153 -21.60 0.64 0.43
CA LEU A 153 -21.32 1.89 -0.28
C LEU A 153 -20.70 1.69 -1.66
N GLY A 154 -20.55 0.44 -2.13
CA GLY A 154 -19.91 0.13 -3.41
C GLY A 154 -18.39 0.31 -3.43
N ILE A 155 -17.76 0.53 -2.27
CA ILE A 155 -16.31 0.66 -2.13
C ILE A 155 -15.70 -0.73 -2.04
N LYS A 156 -14.83 -1.08 -2.99
CA LYS A 156 -14.08 -2.32 -2.97
C LYS A 156 -12.89 -2.17 -2.02
N LEU A 157 -13.00 -2.73 -0.81
CA LEU A 157 -11.92 -2.77 0.15
C LEU A 157 -11.07 -4.02 -0.09
N LEU A 158 -9.76 -3.88 -0.16
CA LEU A 158 -8.79 -4.96 -0.38
C LEU A 158 -7.79 -5.00 0.76
N SER A 159 -7.24 -6.19 1.07
CA SER A 159 -6.17 -6.35 2.06
C SER A 159 -4.80 -6.40 1.42
N VAL A 160 -3.82 -5.84 2.12
CA VAL A 160 -2.39 -5.95 1.84
C VAL A 160 -1.62 -6.17 3.13
N TYR A 161 -0.67 -7.07 3.09
CA TYR A 161 0.27 -7.31 4.18
C TYR A 161 1.70 -7.02 3.73
N GLY A 162 2.46 -6.37 4.60
CA GLY A 162 3.86 -6.03 4.36
C GLY A 162 4.48 -5.25 5.50
N SER A 163 5.77 -4.97 5.37
CA SER A 163 6.54 -4.17 6.32
C SER A 163 7.43 -3.17 5.57
N THR A 164 8.07 -2.26 6.29
CA THR A 164 9.04 -1.34 5.69
C THR A 164 10.23 -2.10 5.10
N GLU A 165 10.62 -3.21 5.70
CA GLU A 165 11.78 -4.03 5.33
C GLU A 165 11.60 -4.77 4.00
N SER A 166 10.37 -5.08 3.62
CA SER A 166 10.12 -5.91 2.45
C SER A 166 8.92 -5.49 1.61
N SER A 167 8.31 -4.32 1.93
CA SER A 167 7.17 -3.78 1.18
C SER A 167 5.97 -4.76 1.09
N PRO A 168 5.03 -4.70 0.16
CA PRO A 168 3.94 -5.67 0.14
C PRO A 168 4.43 -7.10 -0.08
N HIS A 169 4.31 -7.94 0.94
CA HIS A 169 4.59 -9.39 0.85
C HIS A 169 3.43 -10.13 0.20
N ALA A 170 2.21 -9.78 0.63
CA ALA A 170 1.01 -10.42 0.15
C ALA A 170 -0.06 -9.39 -0.18
N VAL A 171 -0.77 -9.62 -1.25
CA VAL A 171 -1.86 -8.76 -1.74
C VAL A 171 -2.97 -9.65 -2.28
N VAL A 172 -4.22 -9.32 -1.98
CA VAL A 172 -5.39 -9.97 -2.59
C VAL A 172 -5.52 -9.55 -4.06
N ASN A 173 -6.18 -10.38 -4.87
CA ASN A 173 -6.47 -10.00 -6.25
C ASN A 173 -7.70 -9.09 -6.32
N LEU A 174 -7.76 -8.25 -7.37
CA LEU A 174 -8.92 -7.39 -7.62
C LEU A 174 -10.24 -8.18 -7.73
N ASP A 175 -10.21 -9.38 -8.27
CA ASP A 175 -11.40 -10.20 -8.52
C ASP A 175 -11.73 -11.19 -7.40
N ASP A 176 -10.95 -11.16 -6.31
CA ASP A 176 -11.25 -11.99 -5.15
C ASP A 176 -12.58 -11.56 -4.50
N PRO A 177 -13.40 -12.52 -4.04
CA PRO A 177 -14.63 -12.20 -3.34
C PRO A 177 -14.35 -11.59 -1.96
N LEU A 178 -15.28 -10.80 -1.44
CA LEU A 178 -15.20 -10.16 -0.12
C LEU A 178 -14.82 -11.15 1.00
N SER A 179 -15.37 -12.36 0.94
CA SER A 179 -15.08 -13.42 1.92
C SER A 179 -13.60 -13.80 1.98
N ARG A 180 -12.85 -13.64 0.89
CA ARG A 180 -11.43 -13.97 0.87
C ARG A 180 -10.61 -12.95 1.67
N PHE A 181 -10.71 -11.69 1.38
CA PHE A 181 -9.89 -10.70 2.09
C PHE A 181 -10.31 -10.45 3.56
N MET A 182 -11.47 -10.94 3.98
CA MET A 182 -11.85 -10.97 5.40
C MET A 182 -11.17 -12.09 6.20
N HIS A 183 -10.47 -13.01 5.54
CA HIS A 183 -9.88 -14.20 6.15
C HIS A 183 -8.43 -14.46 5.73
N THR A 184 -7.85 -13.64 4.85
CA THR A 184 -6.47 -13.77 4.37
C THR A 184 -5.96 -12.43 3.86
N ASP A 185 -4.66 -12.20 3.97
CA ASP A 185 -3.97 -11.05 3.39
C ASP A 185 -3.58 -11.24 1.92
N GLY A 186 -4.06 -12.32 1.30
CA GLY A 186 -3.93 -12.57 -0.12
C GLY A 186 -2.85 -13.59 -0.48
N TYR A 187 -2.19 -13.32 -1.58
CA TYR A 187 -1.16 -14.18 -2.16
C TYR A 187 0.19 -13.50 -2.09
N ALA A 188 1.25 -14.29 -1.98
CA ALA A 188 2.60 -13.76 -2.06
C ALA A 188 2.78 -12.89 -3.33
N ALA A 189 3.43 -11.75 -3.17
CA ALA A 189 3.77 -10.88 -4.28
C ALA A 189 4.72 -11.60 -5.26
N ALA A 190 4.74 -11.19 -6.52
CA ALA A 190 5.63 -11.79 -7.49
C ALA A 190 7.10 -11.62 -7.07
N GLY A 191 7.85 -12.70 -7.06
CA GLY A 191 9.24 -12.72 -6.59
C GLY A 191 9.40 -12.93 -5.08
N VAL A 192 8.31 -12.94 -4.30
CA VAL A 192 8.33 -13.18 -2.85
C VAL A 192 7.96 -14.63 -2.54
N GLU A 193 8.76 -15.30 -1.72
CA GLU A 193 8.45 -16.58 -1.13
C GLU A 193 8.09 -16.40 0.35
N ILE A 194 6.98 -16.97 0.78
CA ILE A 194 6.48 -16.90 2.16
C ILE A 194 6.35 -18.31 2.71
N LYS A 195 6.77 -18.53 3.95
CA LYS A 195 6.53 -19.73 4.72
C LYS A 195 6.21 -19.40 6.17
N VAL A 196 5.53 -20.35 6.84
CA VAL A 196 5.29 -20.31 8.28
C VAL A 196 6.29 -21.24 8.96
N VAL A 197 6.90 -20.80 10.06
CA VAL A 197 7.95 -21.54 10.78
C VAL A 197 7.62 -21.60 12.27
N ASP A 198 8.14 -22.64 12.94
CA ASP A 198 8.14 -22.75 14.40
C ASP A 198 9.29 -21.94 15.04
N ASP A 199 9.38 -21.95 16.37
CA ASP A 199 10.42 -21.26 17.14
C ASP A 199 11.84 -21.72 16.76
N ALA A 200 11.99 -22.94 16.25
CA ALA A 200 13.26 -23.49 15.74
C ALA A 200 13.51 -23.16 14.27
N ARG A 201 12.70 -22.28 13.66
CA ARG A 201 12.76 -21.88 12.24
C ARG A 201 12.50 -23.02 11.25
N LYS A 202 11.89 -24.12 11.71
CA LYS A 202 11.47 -25.21 10.83
C LYS A 202 10.11 -24.90 10.20
N THR A 203 10.00 -25.15 8.90
CA THR A 203 8.77 -24.92 8.14
C THR A 203 7.63 -25.78 8.67
N LEU A 204 6.50 -25.14 8.96
CA LEU A 204 5.27 -25.78 9.38
C LEU A 204 4.38 -26.15 8.18
N PRO A 205 3.58 -27.20 8.27
CA PRO A 205 2.60 -27.52 7.23
C PRO A 205 1.46 -26.50 7.20
N PRO A 206 0.73 -26.38 6.06
CA PRO A 206 -0.44 -25.54 5.97
C PRO A 206 -1.48 -25.82 7.06
N GLY A 207 -2.07 -24.76 7.62
CA GLY A 207 -3.05 -24.83 8.70
C GLY A 207 -2.47 -24.78 10.11
N CYS A 208 -1.13 -24.76 10.25
CA CYS A 208 -0.46 -24.53 11.53
C CYS A 208 -0.15 -23.05 11.70
N GLU A 209 -0.32 -22.54 12.92
CA GLU A 209 0.09 -21.20 13.32
C GLU A 209 1.59 -21.16 13.64
N GLY A 210 2.26 -20.06 13.30
CA GLY A 210 3.67 -19.85 13.56
C GLY A 210 4.13 -18.48 13.09
N GLU A 211 5.44 -18.24 13.11
CA GLU A 211 6.03 -17.01 12.61
C GLU A 211 6.14 -17.01 11.07
N GLU A 212 5.89 -15.86 10.48
CA GLU A 212 6.12 -15.66 9.04
C GLU A 212 7.61 -15.48 8.77
N ALA A 213 8.12 -16.15 7.75
CA ALA A 213 9.43 -15.93 7.19
C ALA A 213 9.33 -15.79 5.68
N SER A 214 9.88 -14.70 5.16
CA SER A 214 9.84 -14.39 3.72
C SER A 214 11.22 -14.09 3.16
N ARG A 215 11.32 -14.23 1.84
CA ARG A 215 12.45 -13.77 1.04
C ARG A 215 11.95 -13.34 -0.35
N GLY A 216 12.66 -12.37 -0.97
CA GLY A 216 12.41 -11.88 -2.32
C GLY A 216 13.56 -11.05 -2.84
#